data_242538605727fea16083ae8af02d891e
#
_entry.id   242538605727fea16083ae8af02d891e
#
_cell.length_a   1.000
_cell.length_b   1.000
_cell.length_c   1.000
_cell.angle_alpha   90.00
_cell.angle_beta   90.00
_cell.angle_gamma   90.00
#
_symmetry.space_group_name_H-M   'P 1'
#
loop_
_entity.id
_entity.type
_entity.pdbx_description
1 polymer ?
#
loop_
_entity_poly.entity_id
_entity_poly.type
_entity_poly.pdbx_seq_one_letter_code
_entity_poly.pdbx_strand_id
1 'polypeptide(L)'
;MLDPEITPEAYLKLREDRANAPTLLDVRETWEAETASIPGATLIPMSEFTSRAHAELDPDKAYVVLCHHGARSLSVTMWLRNQGFESAQSLSGGIDQWSRTIDPSIPRY
;
A
#
# COMPACT_ATOMS: atom_id res chain seq x y z
N MET A 1 6.05 -12.02 13.90
CA MET A 1 5.61 -11.70 12.53
C MET A 1 4.67 -10.51 12.57
N LEU A 2 4.78 -9.60 11.61
CA LEU A 2 3.85 -8.48 11.50
C LEU A 2 2.45 -8.95 11.13
N ASP A 3 1.44 -8.23 11.63
CA ASP A 3 0.08 -8.48 11.17
C ASP A 3 -0.01 -8.25 9.65
N PRO A 4 -0.87 -8.99 8.95
CA PRO A 4 -1.08 -8.75 7.51
C PRO A 4 -1.62 -7.38 7.19
N GLU A 5 -2.28 -6.72 8.15
CA GLU A 5 -2.85 -5.40 7.98
C GLU A 5 -2.25 -4.39 8.94
N ILE A 6 -2.22 -3.13 8.52
CA ILE A 6 -1.81 -1.98 9.35
C ILE A 6 -2.91 -0.92 9.27
N THR A 7 -3.25 -0.31 10.39
CA THR A 7 -4.26 0.75 10.41
C THR A 7 -3.74 2.04 9.78
N PRO A 8 -4.65 2.91 9.28
CA PRO A 8 -4.23 4.23 8.80
C PRO A 8 -3.43 5.03 9.83
N GLU A 9 -3.85 5.00 11.08
CA GLU A 9 -3.19 5.74 12.16
C GLU A 9 -1.78 5.22 12.42
N ALA A 10 -1.62 3.90 12.44
CA ALA A 10 -0.30 3.29 12.65
C ALA A 10 0.64 3.60 11.48
N TYR A 11 0.13 3.54 10.24
CA TYR A 11 0.94 3.88 9.08
C TYR A 11 1.33 5.37 9.07
N LEU A 12 0.40 6.25 9.46
CA LEU A 12 0.70 7.68 9.57
C LEU A 12 1.91 7.93 10.48
N LYS A 13 1.97 7.23 11.61
CA LYS A 13 3.12 7.32 12.52
C LYS A 13 4.42 6.84 11.88
N LEU A 14 4.37 5.74 11.16
CA LEU A 14 5.56 5.22 10.47
C LEU A 14 6.08 6.19 9.41
N ARG A 15 5.20 6.93 8.75
CA ARG A 15 5.58 7.92 7.74
C ARG A 15 6.38 9.09 8.32
N GLU A 16 6.21 9.39 9.60
CA GLU A 16 6.91 10.51 10.24
C GLU A 16 8.43 10.30 10.26
N ASP A 17 8.88 9.06 10.36
CA ASP A 17 10.30 8.73 10.26
C ASP A 17 10.66 8.46 8.80
N ARG A 18 11.01 9.52 8.06
CA ARG A 18 11.27 9.45 6.63
C ARG A 18 12.41 8.51 6.26
N ALA A 19 13.39 8.34 7.14
CA ALA A 19 14.54 7.48 6.87
C ALA A 19 14.16 6.00 6.87
N ASN A 20 13.16 5.61 7.67
CA ASN A 20 12.74 4.22 7.87
C ASN A 20 11.29 3.95 7.45
N ALA A 21 10.62 4.94 6.86
CA ALA A 21 9.22 4.77 6.47
C ALA A 21 9.08 3.67 5.42
N PRO A 22 8.06 2.80 5.56
CA PRO A 22 7.76 1.82 4.51
C PRO A 22 7.40 2.53 3.20
N THR A 23 7.75 1.91 2.08
CA THR A 23 7.28 2.37 0.77
C THR A 23 5.79 2.07 0.66
N LEU A 24 5.01 3.06 0.26
CA LEU A 24 3.59 2.89 -0.01
C LEU A 24 3.41 2.40 -1.46
N LEU A 25 2.91 1.18 -1.62
CA LEU A 25 2.64 0.57 -2.92
C LEU A 25 1.17 0.66 -3.25
N ASP A 26 0.82 1.42 -4.27
CA ASP A 26 -0.54 1.51 -4.77
C ASP A 26 -0.74 0.47 -5.86
N VAL A 27 -1.63 -0.49 -5.62
CA VAL A 27 -1.88 -1.58 -6.56
C VAL A 27 -3.20 -1.41 -7.30
N ARG A 28 -3.78 -0.21 -7.26
CA ARG A 28 -4.98 0.12 -8.02
C ARG A 28 -4.63 0.32 -9.48
N GLU A 29 -5.65 0.40 -10.32
CA GLU A 29 -5.41 0.70 -11.74
C GLU A 29 -5.11 2.19 -11.95
N THR A 30 -4.50 2.50 -13.08
CA THR A 30 -4.04 3.87 -13.37
C THR A 30 -5.15 4.91 -13.26
N TRP A 31 -6.35 4.60 -13.75
CA TRP A 31 -7.47 5.54 -13.69
C TRP A 31 -7.89 5.85 -12.23
N GLU A 32 -7.75 4.87 -11.33
CA GLU A 32 -8.05 5.08 -9.92
C GLU A 32 -7.04 6.05 -9.28
N ALA A 33 -5.76 5.85 -9.59
CA ALA A 33 -4.71 6.73 -9.08
C ALA A 33 -4.84 8.17 -9.61
N GLU A 34 -5.31 8.32 -10.83
CA GLU A 34 -5.59 9.64 -11.40
C GLU A 34 -6.79 10.32 -10.73
N THR A 35 -7.76 9.53 -10.27
CA THR A 35 -8.95 10.05 -9.59
C THR A 35 -8.62 10.51 -8.17
N ALA A 36 -7.83 9.72 -7.44
CA ALA A 36 -7.43 10.02 -6.07
C ALA A 36 -6.16 9.26 -5.73
N SER A 37 -5.22 9.89 -5.04
CA SER A 37 -3.99 9.23 -4.63
C SER A 37 -3.47 9.79 -3.32
N ILE A 38 -2.64 8.98 -2.64
CA ILE A 38 -1.89 9.44 -1.46
C ILE A 38 -0.51 9.89 -1.96
N PRO A 39 -0.07 11.12 -1.63
CA PRO A 39 1.24 11.61 -2.06
C PRO A 39 2.36 10.66 -1.64
N GLY A 40 3.31 10.44 -2.53
CA GLY A 40 4.48 9.59 -2.27
C GLY A 40 4.29 8.12 -2.58
N ALA A 41 3.09 7.69 -2.99
CA ALA A 41 2.85 6.31 -3.36
C ALA A 41 3.54 5.94 -4.68
N THR A 42 4.02 4.69 -4.74
CA THR A 42 4.54 4.09 -5.97
C THR A 42 3.43 3.23 -6.56
N LEU A 43 3.03 3.52 -7.80
CA LEU A 43 1.96 2.77 -8.47
C LEU A 43 2.53 1.59 -9.26
N ILE A 44 2.08 0.40 -8.91
CA ILE A 44 2.27 -0.80 -9.73
C ILE A 44 0.89 -1.45 -9.83
N PRO A 45 0.16 -1.27 -10.93
CA PRO A 45 -1.20 -1.79 -11.05
C PRO A 45 -1.26 -3.30 -10.83
N MET A 46 -2.33 -3.76 -10.18
CA MET A 46 -2.48 -5.18 -9.85
C MET A 46 -2.40 -6.07 -11.10
N SER A 47 -2.89 -5.59 -12.23
CA SER A 47 -2.81 -6.29 -13.50
C SER A 47 -1.38 -6.56 -13.98
N GLU A 48 -0.40 -5.79 -13.48
CA GLU A 48 1.01 -5.91 -13.85
C GLU A 48 1.90 -6.36 -12.68
N PHE A 49 1.31 -6.53 -11.50
CA PHE A 49 2.09 -6.62 -10.26
C PHE A 49 3.00 -7.85 -10.23
N THR A 50 2.48 -9.02 -10.54
CA THR A 50 3.27 -10.26 -10.46
C THR A 50 4.43 -10.28 -11.45
N SER A 51 4.30 -9.62 -12.60
CA SER A 51 5.36 -9.56 -13.60
C SER A 51 6.42 -8.52 -13.28
N ARG A 52 6.13 -7.55 -12.40
CA ARG A 52 7.02 -6.42 -12.11
C ARG A 52 7.66 -6.48 -10.74
N ALA A 53 7.02 -7.13 -9.78
CA ALA A 53 7.40 -7.05 -8.37
C ALA A 53 8.86 -7.46 -8.11
N HIS A 54 9.30 -8.60 -8.64
CA HIS A 54 10.66 -9.08 -8.39
C HIS A 54 11.74 -8.20 -9.00
N ALA A 55 11.43 -7.50 -10.08
CA ALA A 55 12.38 -6.59 -10.74
C ALA A 55 12.45 -5.22 -10.05
N GLU A 56 11.33 -4.76 -9.47
CA GLU A 56 11.21 -3.38 -8.99
C GLU A 56 11.23 -3.26 -7.47
N LEU A 57 10.99 -4.34 -6.73
CA LEU A 57 10.91 -4.31 -5.27
C LEU A 57 12.06 -5.08 -4.64
N ASP A 58 12.39 -4.68 -3.41
CA ASP A 58 13.47 -5.28 -2.62
C ASP A 58 12.85 -6.07 -1.46
N PRO A 59 13.01 -7.40 -1.38
CA PRO A 59 12.42 -8.21 -0.32
C PRO A 59 12.91 -7.85 1.10
N ASP A 60 14.05 -7.14 1.21
CA ASP A 60 14.57 -6.72 2.50
C ASP A 60 13.96 -5.41 3.00
N LYS A 61 13.14 -4.74 2.18
CA LYS A 61 12.49 -3.49 2.56
C LYS A 61 11.07 -3.70 3.04
N ALA A 62 10.55 -2.70 3.74
CA ALA A 62 9.18 -2.71 4.23
C ALA A 62 8.24 -2.02 3.23
N TYR A 63 7.07 -2.60 3.04
CA TYR A 63 6.05 -2.07 2.13
C TYR A 63 4.70 -2.05 2.81
N VAL A 64 3.94 -0.98 2.56
CA VAL A 64 2.52 -0.90 2.90
C VAL A 64 1.75 -0.83 1.59
N VAL A 65 0.84 -1.78 1.39
CA VAL A 65 0.13 -1.97 0.12
C VAL A 65 -1.24 -1.31 0.20
N LEU A 66 -1.58 -0.53 -0.80
CA LEU A 66 -2.79 0.31 -0.86
C LEU A 66 -3.69 -0.13 -2.00
N CYS A 67 -4.98 -0.26 -1.73
CA CYS A 67 -6.01 -0.34 -2.77
C CYS A 67 -7.22 0.53 -2.38
N HIS A 68 -8.40 0.29 -3.00
CA HIS A 68 -9.57 1.13 -2.72
C HIS A 68 -10.10 0.90 -1.29
N HIS A 69 -10.42 -0.36 -0.93
CA HIS A 69 -11.03 -0.70 0.37
C HIS A 69 -10.24 -1.73 1.19
N GLY A 70 -9.14 -2.24 0.67
CA GLY A 70 -8.27 -3.18 1.39
C GLY A 70 -8.27 -4.62 0.90
N ALA A 71 -9.20 -5.04 0.07
CA ALA A 71 -9.27 -6.45 -0.38
C ALA A 71 -8.15 -6.82 -1.36
N ARG A 72 -7.95 -6.01 -2.39
CA ARG A 72 -6.88 -6.25 -3.37
C ARG A 72 -5.51 -6.15 -2.71
N SER A 73 -5.31 -5.16 -1.85
CA SER A 73 -4.03 -4.96 -1.18
C SER A 73 -3.71 -6.07 -0.21
N LEU A 74 -4.72 -6.64 0.46
CA LEU A 74 -4.49 -7.79 1.33
C LEU A 74 -4.04 -9.01 0.52
N SER A 75 -4.67 -9.26 -0.61
CA SER A 75 -4.28 -10.35 -1.52
C SER A 75 -2.84 -10.18 -2.00
N VAL A 76 -2.45 -8.97 -2.43
CA VAL A 76 -1.09 -8.66 -2.86
C VAL A 76 -0.09 -8.83 -1.70
N THR A 77 -0.46 -8.37 -0.50
CA THR A 77 0.38 -8.52 0.68
C THR A 77 0.70 -9.98 0.97
N MET A 78 -0.31 -10.86 0.92
CA MET A 78 -0.11 -12.27 1.17
C MET A 78 0.76 -12.91 0.09
N TRP A 79 0.57 -12.52 -1.17
CA TRP A 79 1.44 -12.98 -2.26
C TRP A 79 2.88 -12.55 -2.04
N LEU A 80 3.10 -11.28 -1.67
CA LEU A 80 4.44 -10.75 -1.38
C LEU A 80 5.12 -11.54 -0.27
N ARG A 81 4.40 -11.83 0.82
CA ARG A 81 4.97 -12.60 1.92
C ARG A 81 5.39 -14.00 1.48
N ASN A 82 4.61 -14.63 0.61
CA ASN A 82 4.98 -15.93 0.04
C ASN A 82 6.20 -15.85 -0.87
N GLN A 83 6.50 -14.66 -1.39
CA GLN A 83 7.68 -14.43 -2.24
C GLN A 83 8.90 -13.94 -1.45
N GLY A 84 8.83 -13.95 -0.12
CA GLY A 84 9.96 -13.56 0.72
C GLY A 84 9.96 -12.10 1.19
N PHE A 85 8.92 -11.34 0.88
CA PHE A 85 8.76 -9.95 1.36
C PHE A 85 8.07 -9.98 2.73
N GLU A 86 8.83 -10.29 3.78
CA GLU A 86 8.27 -10.53 5.11
C GLU A 86 7.70 -9.29 5.78
N SER A 87 8.14 -8.10 5.37
CA SER A 87 7.71 -6.82 5.95
C SER A 87 6.64 -6.12 5.12
N ALA A 88 5.83 -6.86 4.38
CA ALA A 88 4.71 -6.32 3.66
C ALA A 88 3.44 -6.35 4.52
N GLN A 89 2.68 -5.25 4.51
CA GLN A 89 1.40 -5.14 5.20
C GLN A 89 0.39 -4.44 4.30
N SER A 90 -0.90 -4.78 4.45
CA SER A 90 -1.97 -4.11 3.72
C SER A 90 -2.52 -2.96 4.56
N LEU A 91 -2.73 -1.79 3.94
CA LEU A 91 -3.38 -0.65 4.62
C LEU A 91 -4.88 -0.97 4.76
N SER A 92 -5.31 -1.21 6.00
CA SER A 92 -6.69 -1.61 6.26
C SER A 92 -7.67 -0.49 5.86
N GLY A 93 -8.75 -0.87 5.19
CA GLY A 93 -9.74 0.07 4.67
C GLY A 93 -9.32 0.84 3.42
N GLY A 94 -8.06 0.70 2.98
CA GLY A 94 -7.55 1.30 1.77
C GLY A 94 -7.58 2.82 1.74
N ILE A 95 -7.54 3.40 0.53
CA ILE A 95 -7.57 4.85 0.36
C ILE A 95 -8.90 5.46 0.82
N ASP A 96 -9.99 4.68 0.78
CA ASP A 96 -11.29 5.15 1.27
C ASP A 96 -11.22 5.48 2.75
N GLN A 97 -10.70 4.57 3.57
CA GLN A 97 -10.56 4.80 5.00
C GLN A 97 -9.53 5.91 5.30
N TRP A 98 -8.44 5.96 4.53
CA TRP A 98 -7.45 7.03 4.66
C TRP A 98 -8.08 8.40 4.43
N SER A 99 -8.89 8.54 3.38
CA SER A 99 -9.60 9.78 3.07
C SER A 99 -10.56 10.16 4.21
N ARG A 100 -11.26 9.18 4.77
CA ARG A 100 -12.27 9.44 5.81
C ARG A 100 -11.67 9.83 7.15
N THR A 101 -10.49 9.28 7.50
CA THR A 101 -9.94 9.43 8.86
C THR A 101 -8.65 10.23 8.93
N ILE A 102 -7.86 10.29 7.88
CA ILE A 102 -6.54 10.93 7.89
C ILE A 102 -6.52 12.21 7.06
N ASP A 103 -6.93 12.13 5.79
CA ASP A 103 -6.83 13.25 4.85
C ASP A 103 -8.11 13.43 4.03
N PRO A 104 -9.08 14.21 4.56
CA PRO A 104 -10.35 14.40 3.86
C PRO A 104 -10.24 15.19 2.56
N SER A 105 -9.08 15.76 2.23
CA SER A 105 -8.87 16.43 0.95
C SER A 105 -8.75 15.44 -0.22
N ILE A 106 -8.47 14.16 0.07
CA ILE A 106 -8.40 13.12 -0.95
C ILE A 106 -9.82 12.73 -1.38
N PRO A 107 -10.16 12.83 -2.68
CA PRO A 107 -11.49 12.47 -3.14
C PRO A 107 -11.85 11.01 -2.85
N ARG A 108 -13.10 10.76 -2.54
CA ARG A 108 -13.65 9.40 -2.43
C ARG A 108 -14.33 9.07 -3.76
N TYR A 109 -14.19 7.81 -4.18
CA TYR A 109 -14.75 7.38 -5.46
C TYR A 109 -15.40 6.01 -5.39
#